data_ae11c8f173ba3ba7986d1d82dfb2222f
#
_entry.id   ae11c8f173ba3ba7986d1d82dfb2222f
#
_cell.length_a   1.000
_cell.length_b   1.000
_cell.length_c   1.000
_cell.angle_alpha   90.00
_cell.angle_beta   90.00
_cell.angle_gamma   90.00
#
_symmetry.space_group_name_H-M   'P 1'
#
loop_
_entity.id
_entity.type
_entity.pdbx_description
1 polymer ?
#
loop_
_entity_poly.entity_id
_entity_poly.type
_entity_poly.pdbx_seq_one_letter_code
_entity_poly.pdbx_strand_id
1 'polypeptide(L)'
;IQSLDLTEDPTFANQWDKDQWQAGKEKFRAIFAAKTRKEWCEQFEGTDVCFAPVLNFSEALAHPHNVARETFFTRDGIAQPSPAPKLSGTPGSAGVVPVPGAHTAEVLGALSLDSATLEKLVS
;
A
#
# COMPACT_ATOMS: atom_id res chain seq x y z
N ILE A 1 21.94 -12.32 -1.05
CA ILE A 1 23.26 -12.54 -1.64
C ILE A 1 23.38 -14.00 -2.10
N GLN A 2 23.26 -14.96 -1.19
CA GLN A 2 23.37 -16.41 -1.51
C GLN A 2 22.40 -16.85 -2.62
N SER A 3 21.14 -16.46 -2.55
CA SER A 3 20.09 -16.79 -3.54
C SER A 3 20.29 -16.16 -4.93
N LEU A 4 21.30 -15.32 -5.09
CA LEU A 4 21.70 -14.66 -6.33
C LEU A 4 23.12 -15.05 -6.76
N ASP A 5 23.74 -16.05 -6.11
CA ASP A 5 25.12 -16.51 -6.35
C ASP A 5 26.19 -15.40 -6.23
N LEU A 6 25.96 -14.46 -5.30
CA LEU A 6 26.86 -13.32 -5.05
C LEU A 6 27.72 -13.47 -3.81
N THR A 7 27.78 -14.66 -3.22
CA THR A 7 28.52 -14.89 -1.97
C THR A 7 30.01 -14.60 -2.10
N GLU A 8 30.59 -14.95 -3.24
CA GLU A 8 32.02 -14.76 -3.53
C GLU A 8 32.32 -13.42 -4.24
N ASP A 9 31.34 -12.58 -4.48
CA ASP A 9 31.54 -11.30 -5.15
C ASP A 9 32.11 -10.26 -4.16
N PRO A 10 33.32 -9.74 -4.40
CA PRO A 10 33.99 -8.81 -3.49
C PRO A 10 33.19 -7.51 -3.24
N THR A 11 32.33 -7.10 -4.17
CA THR A 11 31.47 -5.93 -4.01
C THR A 11 30.52 -6.08 -2.81
N PHE A 12 30.15 -7.32 -2.45
CA PHE A 12 29.21 -7.63 -1.37
C PHE A 12 29.88 -8.23 -0.14
N ALA A 13 31.22 -8.35 -0.12
CA ALA A 13 31.97 -8.92 1.01
C ALA A 13 31.78 -8.13 2.31
N ASN A 14 31.64 -6.79 2.22
CA ASN A 14 31.37 -5.93 3.36
C ASN A 14 30.20 -4.98 3.04
N GLN A 15 29.04 -5.28 3.57
CA GLN A 15 27.82 -4.47 3.35
C GLN A 15 27.90 -3.05 3.89
N TRP A 16 28.86 -2.76 4.79
CA TRP A 16 29.05 -1.44 5.40
C TRP A 16 30.06 -0.57 4.64
N ASP A 17 30.71 -1.11 3.62
CA ASP A 17 31.61 -0.36 2.75
C ASP A 17 30.81 0.51 1.79
N LYS A 18 30.69 1.80 2.13
CA LYS A 18 29.92 2.78 1.36
C LYS A 18 30.49 3.03 -0.02
N ASP A 19 31.79 2.84 -0.21
CA ASP A 19 32.45 3.04 -1.50
C ASP A 19 32.02 1.98 -2.52
N GLN A 20 31.59 0.78 -2.05
CA GLN A 20 31.08 -0.29 -2.89
C GLN A 20 29.57 -0.17 -3.19
N TRP A 21 28.84 0.68 -2.50
CA TRP A 21 27.37 0.72 -2.64
C TRP A 21 26.87 1.06 -4.05
N GLN A 22 27.59 1.96 -4.74
CA GLN A 22 27.18 2.33 -6.10
C GLN A 22 27.39 1.15 -7.07
N ALA A 23 28.53 0.50 -7.01
CA ALA A 23 28.80 -0.71 -7.81
C ALA A 23 27.82 -1.84 -7.48
N GLY A 24 27.50 -2.06 -6.21
CA GLY A 24 26.50 -3.03 -5.77
C GLY A 24 25.10 -2.76 -6.32
N LYS A 25 24.65 -1.50 -6.30
CA LYS A 25 23.37 -1.09 -6.89
C LYS A 25 23.30 -1.37 -8.39
N GLU A 26 24.37 -1.13 -9.11
CA GLU A 26 24.41 -1.38 -10.57
C GLU A 26 24.38 -2.89 -10.87
N LYS A 27 25.11 -3.70 -10.10
CA LYS A 27 25.04 -5.16 -10.20
C LYS A 27 23.63 -5.68 -9.93
N PHE A 28 22.99 -5.26 -8.85
CA PHE A 28 21.60 -5.62 -8.56
C PHE A 28 20.66 -5.18 -9.68
N ARG A 29 20.81 -3.97 -10.19
CA ARG A 29 19.97 -3.50 -11.31
C ARG A 29 20.10 -4.41 -12.53
N ALA A 30 21.32 -4.81 -12.89
CA ALA A 30 21.56 -5.71 -14.02
C ALA A 30 20.97 -7.10 -13.77
N ILE A 31 21.15 -7.67 -12.57
CA ILE A 31 20.61 -8.96 -12.19
C ILE A 31 19.07 -8.96 -12.26
N PHE A 32 18.43 -7.97 -11.61
CA PHE A 32 16.98 -7.90 -11.58
C PHE A 32 16.35 -7.53 -12.93
N ALA A 33 17.08 -6.87 -13.81
CA ALA A 33 16.65 -6.60 -15.19
C ALA A 33 16.66 -7.85 -16.10
N ALA A 34 17.37 -8.91 -15.71
CA ALA A 34 17.50 -10.14 -16.52
C ALA A 34 16.23 -11.02 -16.52
N LYS A 35 15.32 -10.81 -15.58
CA LYS A 35 14.05 -11.57 -15.46
C LYS A 35 12.87 -10.63 -15.21
N THR A 36 11.70 -11.13 -15.54
CA THR A 36 10.44 -10.44 -15.20
C THR A 36 10.14 -10.52 -13.70
N ARG A 37 9.31 -9.62 -13.19
CA ARG A 37 8.83 -9.67 -11.80
C ARG A 37 8.20 -11.04 -11.47
N LYS A 38 7.43 -11.62 -12.41
CA LYS A 38 6.80 -12.93 -12.22
C LYS A 38 7.85 -14.03 -12.00
N GLU A 39 8.87 -14.11 -12.85
CA GLU A 39 9.96 -15.09 -12.71
C GLU A 39 10.73 -14.92 -11.40
N TRP A 40 10.94 -13.68 -10.95
CA TRP A 40 11.54 -13.44 -9.64
C TRP A 40 10.64 -13.88 -8.49
N CYS A 41 9.32 -13.66 -8.57
CA CYS A 41 8.38 -14.16 -7.58
C CYS A 41 8.41 -15.69 -7.50
N GLU A 42 8.36 -16.37 -8.64
CA GLU A 42 8.42 -17.84 -8.72
C GLU A 42 9.74 -18.39 -8.13
N GLN A 43 10.85 -17.67 -8.32
CA GLN A 43 12.16 -18.08 -7.78
C GLN A 43 12.26 -17.92 -6.25
N PHE A 44 11.65 -16.87 -5.70
CA PHE A 44 11.82 -16.52 -4.28
C PHE A 44 10.63 -16.90 -3.40
N GLU A 45 9.48 -17.22 -3.98
CA GLU A 45 8.31 -17.64 -3.22
C GLU A 45 8.60 -18.90 -2.39
N GLY A 46 8.21 -18.88 -1.12
CA GLY A 46 8.45 -19.98 -0.20
C GLY A 46 9.91 -20.13 0.30
N THR A 47 10.80 -19.19 -0.07
CA THR A 47 12.18 -19.15 0.45
C THR A 47 12.30 -18.17 1.61
N ASP A 48 13.37 -18.33 2.42
CA ASP A 48 13.69 -17.40 3.53
C ASP A 48 14.48 -16.17 3.00
N VAL A 49 13.92 -15.49 1.99
CA VAL A 49 14.46 -14.26 1.43
C VAL A 49 13.49 -13.12 1.73
N CYS A 50 14.01 -12.02 2.27
CA CYS A 50 13.22 -10.80 2.46
C CYS A 50 12.91 -10.15 1.11
N PHE A 51 11.94 -10.71 0.40
CA PHE A 51 11.52 -10.32 -0.94
C PHE A 51 10.00 -10.12 -0.97
N ALA A 52 9.55 -9.09 -1.69
CA ALA A 52 8.15 -8.88 -2.00
C ALA A 52 8.02 -8.16 -3.35
N PRO A 53 7.01 -8.50 -4.17
CA PRO A 53 6.75 -7.79 -5.41
C PRO A 53 6.18 -6.39 -5.14
N VAL A 54 6.59 -5.41 -5.94
CA VAL A 54 5.91 -4.11 -6.00
C VAL A 54 4.70 -4.27 -6.93
N LEU A 55 3.52 -4.08 -6.37
CA LEU A 55 2.24 -4.26 -7.06
C LEU A 55 1.64 -2.90 -7.46
N ASN A 56 0.96 -2.83 -8.60
CA ASN A 56 0.06 -1.72 -8.88
C ASN A 56 -1.26 -1.88 -8.11
N PHE A 57 -2.13 -0.86 -8.13
CA PHE A 57 -3.37 -0.89 -7.35
C PHE A 57 -4.30 -2.06 -7.70
N SER A 58 -4.46 -2.36 -9.00
CA SER A 58 -5.32 -3.48 -9.43
C SER A 58 -4.75 -4.83 -8.98
N GLU A 59 -3.45 -5.01 -9.07
CA GLU A 59 -2.76 -6.21 -8.59
C GLU A 59 -2.85 -6.35 -7.06
N ALA A 60 -2.73 -5.24 -6.33
CA ALA A 60 -2.85 -5.25 -4.86
C ALA A 60 -4.24 -5.69 -4.41
N LEU A 61 -5.32 -5.27 -5.11
CA LEU A 61 -6.68 -5.69 -4.84
C LEU A 61 -6.88 -7.20 -5.03
N ALA A 62 -6.24 -7.79 -6.04
CA ALA A 62 -6.35 -9.21 -6.39
C ALA A 62 -5.32 -10.11 -5.70
N HIS A 63 -4.35 -9.54 -4.99
CA HIS A 63 -3.26 -10.30 -4.38
C HIS A 63 -3.80 -11.26 -3.31
N PRO A 64 -3.45 -12.58 -3.35
CA PRO A 64 -4.01 -13.59 -2.45
C PRO A 64 -3.92 -13.23 -0.96
N HIS A 65 -2.79 -12.68 -0.53
CA HIS A 65 -2.61 -12.22 0.86
C HIS A 65 -3.60 -11.12 1.24
N ASN A 66 -3.80 -10.13 0.36
CA ASN A 66 -4.72 -9.02 0.62
C ASN A 66 -6.18 -9.49 0.62
N VAL A 67 -6.52 -10.41 -0.28
CA VAL A 67 -7.85 -11.05 -0.33
C VAL A 67 -8.10 -11.86 0.95
N ALA A 68 -7.19 -12.74 1.34
CA ALA A 68 -7.32 -13.55 2.54
C ALA A 68 -7.42 -12.73 3.83
N ARG A 69 -6.78 -11.55 3.87
CA ARG A 69 -6.86 -10.62 5.00
C ARG A 69 -7.98 -9.60 4.89
N GLU A 70 -8.77 -9.63 3.80
CA GLU A 70 -9.81 -8.62 3.55
C GLU A 70 -9.27 -7.20 3.71
N THR A 71 -8.07 -6.95 3.14
CA THR A 71 -7.37 -5.66 3.24
C THR A 71 -8.14 -4.56 2.54
N PHE A 72 -8.94 -4.92 1.54
CA PHE A 72 -9.78 -4.01 0.77
C PHE A 72 -11.23 -4.52 0.77
N PHE A 73 -12.16 -3.61 0.60
CA PHE A 73 -13.58 -3.90 0.34
C PHE A 73 -14.08 -3.01 -0.78
N THR A 74 -15.21 -3.37 -1.39
CA THR A 74 -15.83 -2.56 -2.44
C THR A 74 -17.17 -2.04 -1.93
N ARG A 75 -17.39 -0.74 -2.07
CA ARG A 75 -18.67 -0.07 -1.80
C ARG A 75 -19.02 0.85 -2.96
N ASP A 76 -20.25 0.74 -3.45
CA ASP A 76 -20.76 1.53 -4.58
C ASP A 76 -19.84 1.47 -5.82
N GLY A 77 -19.24 0.31 -6.08
CA GLY A 77 -18.31 0.08 -7.18
C GLY A 77 -16.88 0.63 -6.94
N ILE A 78 -16.60 1.23 -5.79
CA ILE A 78 -15.30 1.81 -5.45
C ILE A 78 -14.58 0.91 -4.46
N ALA A 79 -13.37 0.46 -4.85
CA ALA A 79 -12.50 -0.29 -3.96
C ALA A 79 -11.84 0.65 -2.94
N GLN A 80 -11.91 0.28 -1.68
CA GLN A 80 -11.41 1.07 -0.55
C GLN A 80 -10.62 0.18 0.42
N PRO A 81 -9.62 0.72 1.14
CA PRO A 81 -8.98 -0.03 2.21
C PRO A 81 -9.96 -0.30 3.36
N SER A 82 -9.90 -1.49 3.92
CA SER A 82 -10.65 -1.84 5.13
C SER A 82 -10.11 -1.09 6.33
N PRO A 83 -10.95 -0.78 7.34
CA PRO A 83 -10.48 -0.19 8.58
C PRO A 83 -9.35 -1.00 9.23
N ALA A 84 -8.32 -0.31 9.69
CA ALA A 84 -7.17 -0.90 10.37
C ALA A 84 -6.83 -0.05 11.63
N PRO A 85 -6.30 -0.70 12.68
CA PRO A 85 -6.07 -2.13 12.85
C PRO A 85 -7.37 -2.94 13.02
N LYS A 86 -7.32 -4.24 12.69
CA LYS A 86 -8.45 -5.15 12.91
C LYS A 86 -8.45 -5.63 14.36
N LEU A 87 -9.28 -5.03 15.19
CA LEU A 87 -9.43 -5.37 16.59
C LEU A 87 -10.59 -6.36 16.79
N SER A 88 -10.36 -7.47 17.50
CA SER A 88 -11.38 -8.49 17.71
C SER A 88 -12.52 -8.03 18.64
N GLY A 89 -12.20 -7.26 19.67
CA GLY A 89 -13.19 -6.78 20.65
C GLY A 89 -13.97 -5.54 20.18
N THR A 90 -13.36 -4.70 19.35
CA THR A 90 -13.95 -3.45 18.83
C THR A 90 -13.62 -3.31 17.34
N PRO A 91 -14.24 -4.12 16.47
CA PRO A 91 -13.95 -4.07 15.04
C PRO A 91 -14.32 -2.71 14.46
N GLY A 92 -13.40 -2.15 13.66
CA GLY A 92 -13.67 -0.94 12.90
C GLY A 92 -14.69 -1.19 11.79
N SER A 93 -15.54 -0.20 11.53
CA SER A 93 -16.47 -0.23 10.40
C SER A 93 -16.26 0.99 9.49
N ALA A 94 -16.38 0.77 8.18
CA ALA A 94 -16.38 1.87 7.23
C ALA A 94 -17.77 2.49 7.14
N GLY A 95 -17.88 3.79 7.33
CA GLY A 95 -19.11 4.55 7.11
C GLY A 95 -19.46 4.68 5.62
N VAL A 96 -20.61 5.26 5.32
CA VAL A 96 -20.98 5.65 3.95
C VAL A 96 -20.12 6.83 3.50
N VAL A 97 -19.83 6.91 2.21
CA VAL A 97 -19.18 8.09 1.63
C VAL A 97 -20.27 9.18 1.46
N PRO A 98 -20.17 10.32 2.18
CA PRO A 98 -21.18 11.35 2.05
C PRO A 98 -21.06 12.03 0.67
N VAL A 99 -22.20 12.38 0.09
CA VAL A 99 -22.19 13.25 -1.08
C VAL A 99 -21.76 14.66 -0.67
N PRO A 100 -21.15 15.45 -1.57
CA PRO A 100 -20.80 16.84 -1.28
C PRO A 100 -22.00 17.61 -0.73
N GLY A 101 -21.79 18.34 0.37
CA GLY A 101 -22.85 19.11 1.01
C GLY A 101 -23.79 18.35 1.96
N ALA A 102 -23.70 17.03 2.08
CA ALA A 102 -24.60 16.21 2.91
C ALA A 102 -24.75 16.68 4.36
N HIS A 103 -23.71 17.25 4.93
CA HIS A 103 -23.67 17.69 6.33
C HIS A 103 -23.61 19.22 6.48
N THR A 104 -23.75 19.98 5.38
CA THR A 104 -23.59 21.44 5.42
C THR A 104 -24.55 22.11 6.40
N ALA A 105 -25.83 21.76 6.36
CA ALA A 105 -26.83 22.35 7.26
C ALA A 105 -26.58 21.98 8.74
N GLU A 106 -26.19 20.74 9.02
CA GLU A 106 -25.86 20.27 10.35
C GLU A 106 -24.64 21.01 10.93
N VAL A 107 -23.54 21.05 10.15
CA VAL A 107 -22.28 21.69 10.57
C VAL A 107 -22.48 23.19 10.76
N LEU A 108 -23.11 23.87 9.81
CA LEU A 108 -23.36 25.32 9.91
C LEU A 108 -24.38 25.66 11.02
N GLY A 109 -25.38 24.81 11.23
CA GLY A 109 -26.34 24.96 12.34
C GLY A 109 -25.68 24.89 13.72
N ALA A 110 -24.64 24.07 13.89
CA ALA A 110 -23.86 23.99 15.13
C ALA A 110 -23.06 25.26 15.44
N LEU A 111 -22.85 26.15 14.44
CA LEU A 111 -22.13 27.42 14.62
C LEU A 111 -23.01 28.56 15.18
N SER A 112 -24.27 28.31 15.53
CA SER A 112 -25.20 29.29 16.04
C SER A 112 -25.40 30.53 15.13
N LEU A 113 -25.32 30.31 13.82
CA LEU A 113 -25.58 31.35 12.83
C LEU A 113 -27.08 31.65 12.73
N ASP A 114 -27.43 32.89 12.39
CA ASP A 114 -28.81 33.26 12.11
C ASP A 114 -29.32 32.64 10.79
N SER A 115 -30.64 32.45 10.69
CA SER A 115 -31.26 31.75 9.56
C SER A 115 -30.97 32.42 8.21
N ALA A 116 -30.88 33.73 8.15
CA ALA A 116 -30.62 34.46 6.89
C ALA A 116 -29.18 34.24 6.40
N THR A 117 -28.24 34.13 7.34
CA THR A 117 -26.83 33.75 7.04
C THR A 117 -26.74 32.31 6.58
N LEU A 118 -27.45 31.37 7.25
CA LEU A 118 -27.49 29.96 6.85
C LEU A 118 -28.04 29.78 5.44
N GLU A 119 -29.15 30.41 5.10
CA GLU A 119 -29.75 30.33 3.74
C GLU A 119 -28.77 30.80 2.65
N LYS A 120 -27.99 31.85 2.90
CA LYS A 120 -26.98 32.33 1.94
C LYS A 120 -25.78 31.40 1.79
N LEU A 121 -25.45 30.63 2.80
CA LEU A 121 -24.32 29.71 2.77
C LEU A 121 -24.67 28.34 2.17
N VAL A 122 -25.94 27.99 2.14
CA VAL A 122 -26.43 26.69 1.61
C VAL A 122 -26.98 26.83 0.18
N SER A 123 -27.27 28.04 -0.30
CA SER A 123 -27.69 28.33 -1.68
C SER A 123 -26.50 28.27 -2.66
#